data_455e65aeaa851faca4de6bacd63effd4
#
_entry.id   455e65aeaa851faca4de6bacd63effd4
#
_cell.length_a   1.000
_cell.length_b   1.000
_cell.length_c   1.000
_cell.angle_alpha   90.00
_cell.angle_beta   90.00
_cell.angle_gamma   90.00
#
_symmetry.space_group_name_H-M   'P 1'
#
loop_
_entity.id
_entity.type
_entity.pdbx_description
1 polymer ?
#
loop_
_entity_poly.entity_id
_entity_poly.type
_entity_poly.pdbx_seq_one_letter_code
_entity_poly.pdbx_strand_id
1 'polypeptide(L)'
;MKEFIYPEMMVHVPMCTHKEPQNIIVISDNTALSTELERYRDISVKVLSASNALEGLREAGDDSADLILCEADVDAAVAAHLNRVLNSEGLVVMKHPSLDDIQANTVLMQVLGNYSSIIMPYQIGNGETLLLASKAYHPTADIILQRADLLEGLQYYNSDIHPAAFAMPNYIRKQYLGVIRN
;
A
#
# COMPACT_ATOMS: atom_id res chain seq x y z
N MET A 1 3.59 2.74 -20.21
CA MET A 1 2.40 2.53 -19.37
C MET A 1 1.56 3.81 -19.37
N LYS A 2 0.25 3.68 -19.25
CA LYS A 2 -0.62 4.85 -19.12
C LYS A 2 -0.48 5.44 -17.72
N GLU A 3 -0.25 6.74 -17.64
CA GLU A 3 0.14 7.43 -16.39
C GLU A 3 -0.90 7.35 -15.25
N PHE A 4 -2.16 7.13 -15.59
CA PHE A 4 -3.23 7.04 -14.60
C PHE A 4 -3.24 5.70 -13.83
N ILE A 5 -2.64 4.64 -14.36
CA ILE A 5 -2.72 3.28 -13.76
C ILE A 5 -2.07 3.27 -12.37
N TYR A 6 -0.85 3.77 -12.28
CA TYR A 6 -0.08 3.73 -11.03
C TYR A 6 -0.77 4.48 -9.87
N PRO A 7 -1.12 5.77 -10.01
CA PRO A 7 -1.78 6.48 -8.92
C PRO A 7 -3.14 5.90 -8.56
N GLU A 8 -3.93 5.45 -9.53
CA GLU A 8 -5.22 4.82 -9.23
C GLU A 8 -5.05 3.54 -8.43
N MET A 9 -4.12 2.67 -8.81
CA MET A 9 -3.90 1.40 -8.10
C MET A 9 -3.23 1.60 -6.73
N MET A 10 -2.33 2.55 -6.61
CA MET A 10 -1.67 2.81 -5.32
C MET A 10 -2.61 3.45 -4.30
N VAL A 11 -3.55 4.27 -4.75
CA VAL A 11 -4.48 5.00 -3.87
C VAL A 11 -5.74 4.18 -3.58
N HIS A 12 -6.44 3.68 -4.62
CA HIS A 12 -7.79 3.14 -4.43
C HIS A 12 -7.80 1.72 -3.87
N VAL A 13 -6.77 0.91 -4.13
CA VAL A 13 -6.68 -0.42 -3.51
C VAL A 13 -6.68 -0.32 -1.98
N PRO A 14 -5.79 0.43 -1.33
CA PRO A 14 -5.82 0.55 0.13
C PRO A 14 -7.02 1.36 0.64
N MET A 15 -7.44 2.40 -0.05
CA MET A 15 -8.60 3.22 0.35
C MET A 15 -9.91 2.43 0.33
N CYS A 16 -10.05 1.44 -0.55
CA CYS A 16 -11.22 0.56 -0.61
C CYS A 16 -11.02 -0.76 0.16
N THR A 17 -9.90 -0.93 0.82
CA THR A 17 -9.62 -2.07 1.74
C THR A 17 -9.86 -1.68 3.19
N HIS A 18 -9.36 -0.53 3.62
CA HIS A 18 -9.52 -0.05 4.99
C HIS A 18 -10.96 0.41 5.23
N LYS A 19 -11.53 0.02 6.37
CA LYS A 19 -12.92 0.30 6.69
C LYS A 19 -13.21 1.81 6.77
N GLU A 20 -12.38 2.56 7.48
CA GLU A 20 -12.56 4.00 7.71
C GLU A 20 -11.22 4.76 7.61
N PRO A 21 -10.66 4.92 6.41
CA PRO A 21 -9.38 5.61 6.25
C PRO A 21 -9.59 7.12 6.36
N GLN A 22 -9.24 7.71 7.49
CA GLN A 22 -9.39 9.14 7.77
C GLN A 22 -8.06 9.89 7.77
N ASN A 23 -7.01 9.31 8.35
CA ASN A 23 -5.69 9.92 8.46
C ASN A 23 -4.71 9.18 7.55
N ILE A 24 -4.33 9.83 6.44
CA ILE A 24 -3.48 9.27 5.42
C ILE A 24 -2.13 10.02 5.39
N ILE A 25 -1.03 9.28 5.38
CA ILE A 25 0.29 9.82 5.13
C ILE A 25 0.73 9.38 3.73
N VAL A 26 1.17 10.35 2.93
CA VAL A 26 1.75 10.11 1.61
C VAL A 26 3.23 10.44 1.67
N ILE A 27 4.07 9.44 1.46
CA ILE A 27 5.54 9.60 1.39
C ILE A 27 5.91 9.61 -0.09
N SER A 28 6.01 10.79 -0.66
CA SER A 28 6.23 11.00 -2.10
C SER A 28 6.85 12.36 -2.37
N ASP A 29 7.70 12.45 -3.40
CA ASP A 29 8.29 13.70 -3.87
C ASP A 29 7.53 14.30 -5.06
N ASN A 30 6.38 13.73 -5.44
CA ASN A 30 5.49 14.26 -6.47
C ASN A 30 4.04 14.35 -5.97
N THR A 31 3.16 14.96 -6.76
CA THR A 31 1.78 15.25 -6.34
C THR A 31 0.74 14.23 -6.82
N ALA A 32 1.14 13.21 -7.57
CA ALA A 32 0.18 12.31 -8.23
C ALA A 32 -0.73 11.59 -7.23
N LEU A 33 -0.17 11.09 -6.12
CA LEU A 33 -0.94 10.36 -5.12
C LEU A 33 -1.86 11.28 -4.31
N SER A 34 -1.37 12.44 -3.88
CA SER A 34 -2.19 13.41 -3.15
C SER A 34 -3.31 13.97 -4.03
N THR A 35 -3.06 14.18 -5.32
CA THR A 35 -4.09 14.59 -6.27
C THR A 35 -5.18 13.53 -6.42
N GLU A 36 -4.81 12.26 -6.50
CA GLU A 36 -5.77 11.16 -6.59
C GLU A 36 -6.61 11.03 -5.31
N LEU A 37 -6.02 11.29 -4.15
CA LEU A 37 -6.72 11.29 -2.85
C LEU A 37 -7.78 12.40 -2.73
N GLU A 38 -7.72 13.46 -3.52
CA GLU A 38 -8.74 14.53 -3.53
C GLU A 38 -10.15 14.03 -3.91
N ARG A 39 -10.26 12.84 -4.48
CA ARG A 39 -11.55 12.19 -4.75
C ARG A 39 -12.32 11.81 -3.49
N TYR A 40 -11.64 11.71 -2.36
CA TYR A 40 -12.23 11.35 -1.08
C TYR A 40 -12.54 12.59 -0.25
N ARG A 41 -13.66 12.54 0.46
CA ARG A 41 -14.06 13.56 1.42
C ARG A 41 -13.75 13.11 2.84
N ASP A 42 -13.67 14.05 3.75
CA ASP A 42 -13.53 13.79 5.18
C ASP A 42 -12.26 13.01 5.56
N ILE A 43 -11.20 13.21 4.77
CA ILE A 43 -9.88 12.65 5.06
C ILE A 43 -8.87 13.77 5.34
N SER A 44 -7.85 13.44 6.13
CA SER A 44 -6.69 14.29 6.38
C SER A 44 -5.48 13.67 5.72
N VAL A 45 -4.80 14.41 4.85
CA VAL A 45 -3.62 13.95 4.12
C VAL A 45 -2.41 14.75 4.58
N LYS A 46 -1.38 14.04 5.05
CA LYS A 46 -0.07 14.59 5.37
C LYS A 46 0.95 14.06 4.36
N VAL A 47 1.72 14.96 3.76
CA VAL A 47 2.75 14.59 2.78
C VAL A 47 4.13 14.69 3.42
N LEU A 48 4.92 13.63 3.28
CA LEU A 48 6.33 13.57 3.67
C LEU A 48 7.16 13.37 2.41
N SER A 49 8.39 13.92 2.42
CA SER A 49 9.34 13.70 1.33
C SER A 49 9.84 12.26 1.30
N ALA A 50 9.80 11.63 0.13
CA ALA A 50 10.34 10.28 -0.05
C ALA A 50 11.87 10.25 0.11
N SER A 51 12.56 11.33 -0.29
CA SER A 51 14.02 11.45 -0.13
C SER A 51 14.44 11.68 1.33
N ASN A 52 13.51 12.01 2.22
CA ASN A 52 13.77 12.21 3.66
C ASN A 52 12.71 11.50 4.54
N ALA A 53 12.30 10.30 4.12
CA ALA A 53 11.19 9.57 4.72
C ALA A 53 11.42 9.25 6.21
N LEU A 54 12.61 8.82 6.57
CA LEU A 54 12.93 8.43 7.95
C LEU A 54 12.77 9.59 8.93
N GLU A 55 13.26 10.78 8.58
CA GLU A 55 13.09 11.98 9.41
C GLU A 55 11.62 12.39 9.53
N GLY A 56 10.90 12.42 8.41
CA GLY A 56 9.46 12.73 8.42
C GLY A 56 8.66 11.76 9.28
N LEU A 57 8.97 10.48 9.21
CA LEU A 57 8.31 9.46 10.04
C LEU A 57 8.68 9.58 11.52
N ARG A 58 9.92 9.96 11.84
CA ARG A 58 10.33 10.19 13.23
C ARG A 58 9.52 11.29 13.91
N GLU A 59 9.15 12.31 13.16
CA GLU A 59 8.36 13.44 13.65
C GLU A 59 6.87 13.12 13.74
N ALA A 60 6.39 12.11 13.01
CA ALA A 60 5.00 11.69 13.04
C ALA A 60 4.65 11.01 14.38
N GLY A 61 3.45 11.26 14.87
CA GLY A 61 2.97 10.70 16.13
C GLY A 61 2.70 9.19 16.06
N ASP A 62 2.78 8.52 17.20
CA ASP A 62 2.41 7.12 17.33
C ASP A 62 0.92 6.95 17.04
N ASP A 63 0.56 5.85 16.35
CA ASP A 63 -0.83 5.49 16.05
C ASP A 63 -1.63 6.61 15.34
N SER A 64 -0.93 7.49 14.60
CA SER A 64 -1.52 8.69 14.01
C SER A 64 -2.06 8.49 12.59
N ALA A 65 -1.77 7.38 11.94
CA ALA A 65 -2.23 7.12 10.58
C ALA A 65 -3.03 5.84 10.46
N ASP A 66 -4.09 5.91 9.64
CA ASP A 66 -4.86 4.74 9.22
C ASP A 66 -4.20 4.06 8.03
N LEU A 67 -3.59 4.85 7.16
CA LEU A 67 -3.06 4.40 5.89
C LEU A 67 -1.83 5.21 5.51
N ILE A 68 -0.80 4.52 5.02
CA ILE A 68 0.40 5.14 4.49
C ILE A 68 0.64 4.66 3.06
N LEU A 69 0.89 5.61 2.15
CA LEU A 69 1.34 5.35 0.79
C LEU A 69 2.82 5.72 0.73
N CYS A 70 3.69 4.74 0.46
CA CYS A 70 5.14 4.92 0.60
C CYS A 70 5.87 4.67 -0.72
N GLU A 71 6.46 5.74 -1.27
CA GLU A 71 7.33 5.66 -2.45
C GLU A 71 8.82 5.63 -2.08
N ALA A 72 9.16 5.73 -0.80
CA ALA A 72 10.53 5.61 -0.33
C ALA A 72 10.96 4.14 -0.23
N ASP A 73 12.28 3.91 -0.28
CA ASP A 73 12.84 2.60 0.03
C ASP A 73 12.59 2.25 1.49
N VAL A 74 12.17 1.02 1.74
CA VAL A 74 11.82 0.53 3.08
C VAL A 74 12.88 -0.44 3.56
N ASP A 75 13.71 0.04 4.49
CA ASP A 75 14.62 -0.80 5.28
C ASP A 75 14.01 -1.12 6.65
N ALA A 76 14.75 -1.78 7.51
CA ALA A 76 14.28 -2.16 8.84
C ALA A 76 13.90 -0.93 9.71
N ALA A 77 14.63 0.16 9.60
CA ALA A 77 14.36 1.39 10.36
C ALA A 77 13.07 2.07 9.87
N VAL A 78 12.91 2.20 8.57
CA VAL A 78 11.68 2.75 7.98
C VAL A 78 10.48 1.86 8.33
N ALA A 79 10.60 0.55 8.20
CA ALA A 79 9.53 -0.40 8.54
C ALA A 79 9.09 -0.27 10.00
N ALA A 80 10.03 -0.12 10.93
CA ALA A 80 9.72 0.07 12.36
C ALA A 80 8.94 1.36 12.60
N HIS A 81 9.30 2.46 11.92
CA HIS A 81 8.56 3.72 12.04
C HIS A 81 7.20 3.69 11.34
N LEU A 82 7.08 3.03 10.19
CA LEU A 82 5.78 2.80 9.55
C LEU A 82 4.85 2.07 10.52
N ASN A 83 5.33 1.02 11.18
CA ASN A 83 4.54 0.30 12.17
C ASN A 83 4.13 1.18 13.36
N ARG A 84 5.06 1.96 13.89
CA ARG A 84 4.79 2.85 15.03
C ARG A 84 3.73 3.92 14.71
N VAL A 85 3.81 4.49 13.52
CA VAL A 85 2.92 5.57 13.06
C VAL A 85 1.54 5.03 12.68
N LEU A 86 1.47 3.83 12.10
CA LEU A 86 0.21 3.17 11.81
C LEU A 86 -0.49 2.72 13.09
N ASN A 87 -1.79 3.01 13.19
CA ASN A 87 -2.61 2.51 14.29
C ASN A 87 -2.83 0.98 14.20
N SER A 88 -3.56 0.42 15.14
CA SER A 88 -3.74 -1.04 15.28
C SER A 88 -4.47 -1.70 14.10
N GLU A 89 -5.19 -0.95 13.30
CA GLU A 89 -5.88 -1.44 12.10
C GLU A 89 -5.26 -0.87 10.81
N GLY A 90 -4.12 -0.22 10.91
CA GLY A 90 -3.47 0.48 9.81
C GLY A 90 -2.91 -0.45 8.75
N LEU A 91 -2.77 0.09 7.55
CA LEU A 91 -2.11 -0.59 6.45
C LEU A 91 -1.23 0.37 5.64
N VAL A 92 -0.23 -0.19 4.99
CA VAL A 92 0.69 0.54 4.12
C VAL A 92 0.76 -0.14 2.76
N VAL A 93 0.79 0.69 1.72
CA VAL A 93 1.15 0.26 0.37
C VAL A 93 2.48 0.90 0.02
N MET A 94 3.37 0.13 -0.57
CA MET A 94 4.73 0.58 -0.88
C MET A 94 5.23 0.06 -2.21
N LYS A 95 6.18 0.81 -2.77
CA LYS A 95 7.06 0.29 -3.82
C LYS A 95 7.98 -0.76 -3.22
N HIS A 96 8.36 -1.72 -4.02
CA HIS A 96 9.30 -2.77 -3.63
C HIS A 96 10.11 -3.23 -4.83
N PRO A 97 11.21 -3.98 -4.63
CA PRO A 97 11.98 -4.55 -5.73
C PRO A 97 11.12 -5.45 -6.63
N SER A 98 11.51 -5.61 -7.90
CA SER A 98 10.84 -6.58 -8.78
C SER A 98 10.72 -7.94 -8.09
N LEU A 99 9.59 -8.62 -8.29
CA LEU A 99 9.39 -9.97 -7.73
C LEU A 99 10.41 -11.00 -8.23
N ASP A 100 11.17 -10.68 -9.31
CA ASP A 100 12.30 -11.49 -9.76
C ASP A 100 13.51 -11.38 -8.83
N ASP A 101 13.62 -10.32 -8.04
CA ASP A 101 14.61 -10.19 -6.99
C ASP A 101 14.09 -10.85 -5.69
N ILE A 102 14.20 -12.17 -5.66
CA ILE A 102 13.66 -13.00 -4.57
C ILE A 102 14.33 -12.66 -3.25
N GLN A 103 15.64 -12.44 -3.24
CA GLN A 103 16.38 -12.18 -2.01
C GLN A 103 15.95 -10.85 -1.37
N ALA A 104 15.91 -9.77 -2.14
CA ALA A 104 15.52 -8.46 -1.64
C ALA A 104 14.08 -8.46 -1.12
N ASN A 105 13.14 -9.05 -1.85
CA ASN A 105 11.75 -9.13 -1.43
C ASN A 105 11.54 -10.05 -0.23
N THR A 106 12.27 -11.16 -0.13
CA THR A 106 12.19 -12.04 1.04
C THR A 106 12.63 -11.31 2.31
N VAL A 107 13.74 -10.57 2.25
CA VAL A 107 14.20 -9.74 3.39
C VAL A 107 13.16 -8.70 3.77
N LEU A 108 12.63 -7.96 2.79
CA LEU A 108 11.60 -6.94 3.03
C LEU A 108 10.35 -7.54 3.67
N MET A 109 9.81 -8.61 3.11
CA MET A 109 8.59 -9.25 3.62
C MET A 109 8.80 -9.87 5.00
N GLN A 110 9.99 -10.39 5.30
CA GLN A 110 10.33 -10.89 6.64
C GLN A 110 10.33 -9.75 7.67
N VAL A 111 10.89 -8.60 7.31
CA VAL A 111 10.88 -7.41 8.19
C VAL A 111 9.45 -6.94 8.43
N LEU A 112 8.65 -6.82 7.38
CA LEU A 112 7.23 -6.44 7.48
C LEU A 112 6.42 -7.47 8.28
N GLY A 113 6.78 -8.73 8.21
CA GLY A 113 6.16 -9.83 8.96
C GLY A 113 6.26 -9.71 10.48
N ASN A 114 7.17 -8.87 10.99
CA ASN A 114 7.23 -8.56 12.43
C ASN A 114 6.03 -7.69 12.87
N TYR A 115 5.38 -7.01 11.95
CA TYR A 115 4.38 -5.98 12.26
C TYR A 115 3.01 -6.22 11.61
N SER A 116 2.98 -6.90 10.47
CA SER A 116 1.77 -7.04 9.64
C SER A 116 1.32 -8.49 9.56
N SER A 117 0.01 -8.71 9.70
CA SER A 117 -0.60 -10.04 9.56
C SER A 117 -0.79 -10.44 8.10
N ILE A 118 -0.95 -9.45 7.22
CA ILE A 118 -1.21 -9.64 5.80
C ILE A 118 -0.11 -8.92 5.02
N ILE A 119 0.52 -9.64 4.09
CA ILE A 119 1.59 -9.13 3.22
C ILE A 119 1.33 -9.72 1.84
N MET A 120 0.86 -8.89 0.91
CA MET A 120 0.45 -9.34 -0.41
C MET A 120 0.92 -8.38 -1.50
N PRO A 121 1.70 -8.86 -2.49
CA PRO A 121 1.96 -8.08 -3.70
C PRO A 121 0.71 -8.03 -4.57
N TYR A 122 0.55 -6.96 -5.34
CA TYR A 122 -0.51 -6.87 -6.34
C TYR A 122 -0.04 -6.18 -7.61
N GLN A 123 -0.64 -6.57 -8.72
CA GLN A 123 -0.25 -6.14 -10.07
C GLN A 123 -0.82 -4.76 -10.40
N ILE A 124 -0.05 -3.96 -11.14
CA ILE A 124 -0.48 -2.64 -11.64
C ILE A 124 -0.50 -2.56 -13.17
N GLY A 125 -0.76 -3.68 -13.83
CA GLY A 125 -1.11 -3.73 -15.24
C GLY A 125 0.02 -3.69 -16.27
N ASN A 126 1.29 -3.62 -15.84
CA ASN A 126 2.44 -3.57 -16.75
C ASN A 126 3.54 -4.61 -16.42
N GLY A 127 3.21 -5.59 -15.61
CA GLY A 127 4.18 -6.56 -15.08
C GLY A 127 4.87 -6.10 -13.80
N GLU A 128 4.68 -4.85 -13.39
CA GLU A 128 5.14 -4.36 -12.09
C GLU A 128 4.10 -4.63 -11.01
N THR A 129 4.57 -4.61 -9.76
CA THR A 129 3.73 -4.84 -8.60
C THR A 129 3.97 -3.78 -7.53
N LEU A 130 2.96 -3.58 -6.68
CA LEU A 130 3.06 -2.88 -5.41
C LEU A 130 2.90 -3.89 -4.29
N LEU A 131 3.33 -3.54 -3.08
CA LEU A 131 3.23 -4.40 -1.91
C LEU A 131 2.31 -3.78 -0.87
N LEU A 132 1.30 -4.53 -0.46
CA LEU A 132 0.40 -4.16 0.63
C LEU A 132 0.78 -4.93 1.89
N ALA A 133 0.95 -4.21 2.99
CA ALA A 133 1.15 -4.79 4.32
C ALA A 133 0.09 -4.24 5.27
N SER A 134 -0.68 -5.12 5.90
CA SER A 134 -1.83 -4.73 6.71
C SER A 134 -1.82 -5.41 8.07
N LYS A 135 -2.20 -4.66 9.10
CA LYS A 135 -2.35 -5.20 10.46
C LYS A 135 -3.66 -5.93 10.65
N ALA A 136 -4.73 -5.53 9.96
CA ALA A 136 -6.08 -6.04 10.18
C ALA A 136 -6.83 -6.40 8.89
N TYR A 137 -6.92 -5.48 7.92
CA TYR A 137 -7.79 -5.65 6.77
C TYR A 137 -7.12 -6.46 5.65
N HIS A 138 -7.88 -7.42 5.11
CA HIS A 138 -7.46 -8.22 3.97
C HIS A 138 -7.94 -7.57 2.66
N PRO A 139 -7.08 -7.38 1.66
CA PRO A 139 -7.41 -6.59 0.48
C PRO A 139 -8.52 -7.17 -0.40
N THR A 140 -8.76 -8.47 -0.34
CA THR A 140 -9.85 -9.08 -1.12
C THR A 140 -11.05 -9.49 -0.26
N ALA A 141 -10.82 -9.93 0.98
CA ALA A 141 -11.91 -10.33 1.87
C ALA A 141 -12.65 -9.12 2.46
N ASP A 142 -11.94 -8.02 2.71
CA ASP A 142 -12.48 -6.82 3.35
C ASP A 142 -12.73 -5.67 2.37
N ILE A 143 -12.68 -5.92 1.08
CA ILE A 143 -12.95 -4.89 0.06
C ILE A 143 -14.32 -4.23 0.28
N ILE A 144 -14.33 -2.90 0.25
CA ILE A 144 -15.56 -2.11 0.34
C ILE A 144 -16.08 -1.87 -1.08
N LEU A 145 -16.84 -2.81 -1.61
CA LEU A 145 -17.37 -2.77 -2.97
C LEU A 145 -18.16 -1.50 -3.27
N GLN A 146 -19.02 -1.08 -2.34
CA GLN A 146 -19.80 0.14 -2.50
C GLN A 146 -18.91 1.38 -2.67
N ARG A 147 -17.84 1.47 -1.90
CA ARG A 147 -16.90 2.59 -2.04
C ARG A 147 -16.20 2.57 -3.39
N ALA A 148 -15.74 1.40 -3.83
CA ALA A 148 -15.10 1.24 -5.13
C ALA A 148 -16.06 1.61 -6.29
N ASP A 149 -17.31 1.18 -6.21
CA ASP A 149 -18.31 1.41 -7.24
C ASP A 149 -18.80 2.87 -7.31
N LEU A 150 -18.67 3.63 -6.22
CA LEU A 150 -19.06 5.05 -6.19
C LEU A 150 -17.95 5.99 -6.68
N LEU A 151 -16.74 5.49 -6.94
CA LEU A 151 -15.66 6.31 -7.50
C LEU A 151 -15.93 6.60 -8.98
N GLU A 152 -15.96 7.86 -9.34
CA GLU A 152 -16.23 8.32 -10.69
C GLU A 152 -14.97 8.84 -11.38
N GLY A 153 -14.94 8.78 -12.71
CA GLY A 153 -13.86 9.36 -13.53
C GLY A 153 -12.55 8.56 -13.50
N LEU A 154 -12.54 7.35 -12.97
CA LEU A 154 -11.37 6.47 -13.01
C LEU A 154 -11.25 5.82 -14.39
N GLN A 155 -10.01 5.57 -14.79
CA GLN A 155 -9.70 4.99 -16.11
C GLN A 155 -9.21 3.54 -16.04
N TYR A 156 -8.73 3.11 -14.89
CA TYR A 156 -8.20 1.74 -14.72
C TYR A 156 -8.82 1.00 -13.52
N TYR A 157 -8.79 1.60 -12.34
CA TYR A 157 -9.29 0.96 -11.13
C TYR A 157 -10.81 0.79 -11.15
N ASN A 158 -11.26 -0.38 -10.75
CA ASN A 158 -12.66 -0.67 -10.42
C ASN A 158 -12.75 -1.86 -9.46
N SER A 159 -13.95 -2.23 -9.06
CA SER A 159 -14.20 -3.33 -8.13
C SER A 159 -13.84 -4.73 -8.67
N ASP A 160 -13.70 -4.90 -9.98
CA ASP A 160 -13.22 -6.15 -10.60
C ASP A 160 -11.70 -6.21 -10.64
N ILE A 161 -11.04 -5.11 -11.02
CA ILE A 161 -9.59 -5.01 -11.09
C ILE A 161 -8.96 -5.17 -9.70
N HIS A 162 -9.58 -4.62 -8.66
CA HIS A 162 -9.06 -4.65 -7.30
C HIS A 162 -8.74 -6.08 -6.82
N PRO A 163 -9.70 -7.01 -6.75
CA PRO A 163 -9.36 -8.38 -6.33
C PRO A 163 -8.49 -9.12 -7.35
N ALA A 164 -8.68 -8.90 -8.63
CA ALA A 164 -7.90 -9.57 -9.68
C ALA A 164 -6.41 -9.22 -9.62
N ALA A 165 -6.07 -8.01 -9.17
CA ALA A 165 -4.68 -7.55 -9.05
C ALA A 165 -3.86 -8.42 -8.08
N PHE A 166 -4.49 -9.06 -7.10
CA PHE A 166 -3.85 -9.91 -6.10
C PHE A 166 -3.62 -11.35 -6.57
N ALA A 167 -4.09 -11.72 -7.76
CA ALA A 167 -3.83 -13.04 -8.34
C ALA A 167 -2.36 -13.17 -8.72
N MET A 168 -1.68 -14.15 -8.15
CA MET A 168 -0.28 -14.45 -8.41
C MET A 168 -0.12 -15.85 -9.00
N PRO A 169 0.77 -16.04 -10.00
CA PRO A 169 1.02 -17.36 -10.56
C PRO A 169 1.71 -18.28 -9.55
N ASN A 170 1.61 -19.59 -9.79
CA ASN A 170 2.15 -20.60 -8.87
C ASN A 170 3.64 -20.45 -8.59
N TYR A 171 4.44 -20.03 -9.57
CA TYR A 171 5.89 -19.89 -9.34
C TYR A 171 6.19 -18.76 -8.33
N ILE A 172 5.43 -17.66 -8.36
CA ILE A 172 5.54 -16.58 -7.36
C ILE A 172 5.12 -17.08 -5.97
N ARG A 173 4.00 -17.79 -5.89
CA ARG A 173 3.54 -18.35 -4.60
C ARG A 173 4.57 -19.30 -3.99
N LYS A 174 5.24 -20.11 -4.82
CA LYS A 174 6.29 -21.04 -4.36
C LYS A 174 7.55 -20.31 -3.91
N GLN A 175 7.99 -19.31 -4.67
CA GLN A 175 9.19 -18.52 -4.37
C GLN A 175 9.07 -17.77 -3.04
N TYR A 176 7.89 -17.29 -2.73
CA TYR A 176 7.63 -16.46 -1.55
C TYR A 176 6.82 -17.20 -0.45
N LEU A 177 6.85 -18.53 -0.48
CA LEU A 177 6.16 -19.33 0.53
C LEU A 177 6.68 -19.01 1.93
N GLY A 178 5.76 -18.68 2.84
CA GLY A 178 6.09 -18.33 4.22
C GLY A 178 6.40 -16.86 4.48
N VAL A 179 6.56 -16.04 3.43
CA VAL A 179 6.76 -14.58 3.57
C VAL A 179 5.60 -13.76 3.02
N ILE A 180 4.94 -14.21 1.95
CA ILE A 180 3.61 -13.72 1.59
C ILE A 180 2.62 -14.26 2.61
N ARG A 181 1.76 -13.38 3.13
CA ARG A 181 0.73 -13.71 4.13
C ARG A 181 -0.63 -13.22 3.65
N ASN A 182 -1.53 -14.13 3.50
CA ASN A 182 -2.91 -13.87 3.05
C ASN A 182 -3.96 -14.57 3.95
#